data_395c37523f06ce0c70a4073629630673
#
_entry.id   395c37523f06ce0c70a4073629630673
#
_cell.length_a   1.000
_cell.length_b   1.000
_cell.length_c   1.000
_cell.angle_alpha   90.00
_cell.angle_beta   90.00
_cell.angle_gamma   90.00
#
_symmetry.space_group_name_H-M   'P 1'
#
loop_
_entity.id
_entity.type
_entity.pdbx_description
1 polymer ?
#
loop_
_entity_poly.entity_id
_entity_poly.type
_entity_poly.pdbx_seq_one_letter_code
_entity_poly.pdbx_strand_id
1 'polypeptide(L)'
;MIRLSYFKKGESRGMEFSSQNNRLDEILFFAFLIIVGFFCTALALRLFQLTIVKGQYYRNLSENNRIKEFLIEPKRGKILDRKGYVIAKNIDPNIESGLDEIRKNNDRIISKRIYETSEAVAPVVGYRQQADSNDLKQDNCLYKLKSGDNVGKKGVEKLFDCQLRGQSGKKLIETDARGNFLRTLTIIPPAAGENIQLALDWNLQKKAYELLKDLPAGKQAIKGAIVVNNPKTGEILALVSSPSFSPQDFENKNNQSVEKYFSNLDKPIFNRATEGVYPPGSLFKLITAIAALEEKAIDEKTQVEDKGVITAGSLTFGNWYYLQYGKTEGMVDIVKAIRRSNDIFFYTVGEKTGVDKIKKWAEIFGYGKKTNIGIDESEGIIPSTFWKEETLKDHWYTGDTYNFAIGQGYIGVTPLQTLMVTSVFANGGYLCQPALLKSDVSSCKKLPVSQKTIDLIREGMKEACSTGGTGWPLFDFTVGKTKIQTACKTGTAESHAKSGMPHAWITVFAPFDKPEIALTIIIEEGGQGSDIAGPIAKELLKTYFELSQ
;
A
#
# COMPACT_ATOMS: atom_id res chain seq x y z
N MET A 1 -56.18 -27.67 -57.47
CA MET A 1 -57.33 -27.72 -58.42
C MET A 1 -57.14 -28.92 -59.29
N ILE A 2 -57.96 -29.93 -59.06
CA ILE A 2 -57.97 -31.23 -59.74
C ILE A 2 -58.65 -31.07 -61.08
N ARG A 3 -58.07 -31.62 -62.14
CA ARG A 3 -58.84 -31.92 -63.35
C ARG A 3 -58.51 -33.36 -63.81
N LEU A 4 -59.41 -34.24 -63.55
CA LEU A 4 -59.64 -35.49 -64.21
C LEU A 4 -60.14 -35.28 -65.66
N SER A 5 -59.60 -35.99 -66.62
CA SER A 5 -60.33 -36.31 -67.87
C SER A 5 -59.85 -37.62 -68.43
N TYR A 6 -60.66 -38.57 -68.28
CA TYR A 6 -61.42 -39.44 -69.19
C TYR A 6 -60.66 -40.31 -70.14
N PHE A 7 -60.93 -41.56 -70.05
CA PHE A 7 -60.66 -42.73 -70.83
C PHE A 7 -60.91 -42.60 -72.34
N LYS A 8 -60.05 -43.26 -73.11
CA LYS A 8 -60.51 -43.90 -74.31
C LYS A 8 -59.83 -45.27 -74.39
N LYS A 9 -60.69 -46.30 -74.56
CA LYS A 9 -60.50 -47.72 -74.85
C LYS A 9 -59.94 -47.88 -76.20
N GLY A 10 -58.90 -48.71 -76.43
CA GLY A 10 -58.45 -49.10 -77.73
C GLY A 10 -57.23 -49.99 -77.69
N GLU A 11 -57.45 -51.25 -77.98
CA GLU A 11 -56.54 -52.28 -78.60
C GLU A 11 -55.38 -52.83 -77.79
N SER A 12 -55.50 -54.06 -77.41
CA SER A 12 -54.47 -54.95 -76.95
C SER A 12 -53.49 -55.28 -78.11
N ARG A 13 -52.29 -54.75 -78.00
CA ARG A 13 -51.10 -55.34 -78.65
C ARG A 13 -50.24 -55.95 -77.55
N GLY A 14 -50.20 -57.29 -77.60
CA GLY A 14 -49.28 -58.05 -76.78
C GLY A 14 -47.85 -57.60 -77.03
N MET A 15 -47.18 -57.16 -76.02
CA MET A 15 -45.74 -57.01 -76.02
C MET A 15 -45.15 -58.40 -75.70
N GLU A 16 -44.56 -59.04 -76.74
CA GLU A 16 -43.64 -60.12 -76.49
C GLU A 16 -42.41 -59.58 -75.80
N PHE A 17 -42.28 -59.90 -74.50
CA PHE A 17 -41.02 -59.67 -73.79
C PHE A 17 -39.98 -60.71 -74.37
N SER A 18 -39.03 -60.20 -75.16
CA SER A 18 -37.91 -60.94 -75.61
C SER A 18 -37.05 -61.37 -74.41
N SER A 19 -36.92 -62.68 -74.21
CA SER A 19 -36.20 -63.31 -73.07
C SER A 19 -34.68 -63.31 -73.25
N GLN A 20 -34.09 -62.19 -73.55
CA GLN A 20 -32.63 -62.20 -73.84
C GLN A 20 -31.73 -61.42 -72.87
N ASN A 21 -32.25 -60.89 -71.72
CA ASN A 21 -31.37 -60.16 -70.80
C ASN A 21 -31.54 -60.54 -69.30
N ASN A 22 -32.25 -61.63 -68.97
CA ASN A 22 -32.47 -62.07 -67.60
C ASN A 22 -31.18 -62.35 -66.80
N ARG A 23 -30.09 -62.72 -67.41
CA ARG A 23 -28.84 -63.00 -66.70
C ARG A 23 -28.06 -61.77 -66.30
N LEU A 24 -28.14 -60.66 -67.05
CA LEU A 24 -27.48 -59.40 -66.72
C LEU A 24 -28.26 -58.69 -65.55
N ASP A 25 -29.55 -58.71 -65.61
CA ASP A 25 -30.41 -58.12 -64.53
C ASP A 25 -30.29 -58.88 -63.20
N GLU A 26 -30.19 -60.21 -63.26
CA GLU A 26 -29.90 -61.04 -62.08
C GLU A 26 -28.49 -60.77 -61.53
N ILE A 27 -27.49 -60.66 -62.38
CA ILE A 27 -26.10 -60.33 -61.96
C ILE A 27 -26.09 -58.90 -61.30
N LEU A 28 -26.75 -57.95 -61.95
CA LEU A 28 -26.84 -56.59 -61.43
C LEU A 28 -27.62 -56.53 -60.06
N PHE A 29 -28.67 -57.33 -59.98
CA PHE A 29 -29.45 -57.45 -58.72
C PHE A 29 -28.60 -58.09 -57.60
N PHE A 30 -27.89 -59.20 -57.89
CA PHE A 30 -27.01 -59.79 -56.89
C PHE A 30 -25.81 -58.90 -56.58
N ALA A 31 -25.23 -58.13 -57.51
CA ALA A 31 -24.17 -57.17 -57.30
C ALA A 31 -24.70 -56.03 -56.40
N PHE A 32 -25.93 -55.52 -56.62
CA PHE A 32 -26.59 -54.56 -55.79
C PHE A 32 -26.78 -55.07 -54.36
N LEU A 33 -27.28 -56.30 -54.18
CA LEU A 33 -27.45 -56.94 -52.87
C LEU A 33 -26.11 -57.13 -52.14
N ILE A 34 -25.03 -57.47 -52.85
CA ILE A 34 -23.70 -57.58 -52.26
C ILE A 34 -23.19 -56.20 -51.81
N ILE A 35 -23.38 -55.16 -52.64
CA ILE A 35 -23.01 -53.76 -52.26
C ILE A 35 -23.82 -53.30 -51.05
N VAL A 36 -25.12 -53.51 -51.05
CA VAL A 36 -25.98 -53.13 -49.87
C VAL A 36 -25.56 -53.96 -48.66
N GLY A 37 -25.31 -55.25 -48.78
CA GLY A 37 -24.82 -56.10 -47.68
C GLY A 37 -23.47 -55.63 -47.14
N PHE A 38 -22.55 -55.22 -48.02
CA PHE A 38 -21.29 -54.63 -47.62
C PHE A 38 -21.49 -53.33 -46.83
N PHE A 39 -22.33 -52.41 -47.34
CA PHE A 39 -22.63 -51.16 -46.63
C PHE A 39 -23.32 -51.43 -45.30
N CYS A 40 -24.28 -52.34 -45.23
CA CYS A 40 -24.95 -52.71 -43.96
C CYS A 40 -23.94 -53.32 -42.96
N THR A 41 -23.04 -54.17 -43.43
CA THR A 41 -22.00 -54.77 -42.58
C THR A 41 -21.00 -53.71 -42.09
N ALA A 42 -20.59 -52.79 -42.96
CA ALA A 42 -19.70 -51.67 -42.60
C ALA A 42 -20.36 -50.76 -41.57
N LEU A 43 -21.67 -50.44 -41.73
CA LEU A 43 -22.44 -49.68 -40.77
C LEU A 43 -22.60 -50.42 -39.42
N ALA A 44 -22.89 -51.72 -39.45
CA ALA A 44 -22.98 -52.55 -38.27
C ALA A 44 -21.65 -52.62 -37.50
N LEU A 45 -20.54 -52.81 -38.19
CA LEU A 45 -19.18 -52.80 -37.62
C LEU A 45 -18.85 -51.41 -37.03
N ARG A 46 -19.24 -50.35 -37.73
CA ARG A 46 -19.03 -48.97 -37.21
C ARG A 46 -19.91 -48.72 -35.98
N LEU A 47 -21.15 -49.17 -36.00
CA LEU A 47 -22.04 -49.06 -34.85
C LEU A 47 -21.49 -49.85 -33.66
N PHE A 48 -21.04 -51.08 -33.88
CA PHE A 48 -20.39 -51.89 -32.85
C PHE A 48 -19.13 -51.19 -32.29
N GLN A 49 -18.28 -50.65 -33.16
CA GLN A 49 -17.14 -49.88 -32.73
C GLN A 49 -17.48 -48.68 -31.86
N LEU A 50 -18.53 -47.90 -32.24
CA LEU A 50 -18.95 -46.71 -31.52
C LEU A 50 -19.67 -47.03 -30.20
N THR A 51 -20.50 -48.09 -30.18
CA THR A 51 -21.33 -48.40 -29.02
C THR A 51 -20.68 -49.34 -28.01
N ILE A 52 -19.88 -50.33 -28.50
CA ILE A 52 -19.25 -51.31 -27.62
C ILE A 52 -17.78 -50.97 -27.36
N VAL A 53 -16.95 -50.86 -28.42
CA VAL A 53 -15.50 -50.66 -28.26
C VAL A 53 -15.18 -49.28 -27.71
N LYS A 54 -15.84 -48.23 -28.23
CA LYS A 54 -15.67 -46.83 -27.79
C LYS A 54 -16.83 -46.32 -26.94
N GLY A 55 -17.78 -47.15 -26.56
CA GLY A 55 -18.98 -46.76 -25.86
C GLY A 55 -18.70 -46.09 -24.52
N GLN A 56 -17.75 -46.62 -23.75
CA GLN A 56 -17.36 -46.05 -22.47
C GLN A 56 -16.63 -44.68 -22.66
N TYR A 57 -15.81 -44.56 -23.71
CA TYR A 57 -15.18 -43.29 -24.04
C TYR A 57 -16.22 -42.20 -24.39
N TYR A 58 -17.17 -42.49 -25.27
CA TYR A 58 -18.22 -41.54 -25.67
C TYR A 58 -19.21 -41.27 -24.55
N ARG A 59 -19.47 -42.22 -23.64
CA ARG A 59 -20.26 -42.01 -22.45
C ARG A 59 -19.57 -41.06 -21.51
N ASN A 60 -18.29 -41.24 -21.22
CA ASN A 60 -17.50 -40.33 -20.38
C ASN A 60 -17.44 -38.93 -21.00
N LEU A 61 -17.28 -38.82 -22.33
CA LEU A 61 -17.30 -37.53 -23.02
C LEU A 61 -18.67 -36.84 -22.89
N SER A 62 -19.76 -37.59 -22.99
CA SER A 62 -21.10 -37.09 -22.82
C SER A 62 -21.40 -36.65 -21.36
N GLU A 63 -20.91 -37.43 -20.41
CA GLU A 63 -21.04 -37.09 -18.98
C GLU A 63 -20.24 -35.83 -18.64
N ASN A 64 -18.99 -35.72 -19.12
CA ASN A 64 -18.18 -34.54 -18.97
C ASN A 64 -18.79 -33.28 -19.60
N ASN A 65 -19.50 -33.41 -20.71
CA ASN A 65 -20.22 -32.30 -21.34
C ASN A 65 -21.51 -31.92 -20.60
N ARG A 66 -22.12 -32.85 -19.85
CA ARG A 66 -23.32 -32.59 -19.04
C ARG A 66 -23.02 -31.98 -17.70
N ILE A 67 -21.84 -32.26 -17.11
CA ILE A 67 -21.44 -31.76 -15.80
C ILE A 67 -20.57 -30.52 -16.00
N LYS A 68 -21.01 -29.40 -15.42
CA LYS A 68 -20.24 -28.17 -15.38
C LYS A 68 -19.83 -27.84 -13.97
N GLU A 69 -18.55 -27.47 -13.82
CA GLU A 69 -17.98 -27.02 -12.54
C GLU A 69 -17.87 -25.51 -12.54
N PHE A 70 -18.42 -24.87 -11.52
CA PHE A 70 -18.27 -23.46 -11.25
C PHE A 70 -17.50 -23.27 -9.95
N LEU A 71 -16.50 -22.40 -9.98
CA LEU A 71 -15.74 -22.05 -8.78
C LEU A 71 -16.55 -21.06 -7.93
N ILE A 72 -16.60 -21.31 -6.61
CA ILE A 72 -17.15 -20.39 -5.64
C ILE A 72 -15.98 -19.67 -4.97
N GLU A 73 -15.89 -18.35 -5.17
CA GLU A 73 -14.86 -17.53 -4.53
C GLU A 73 -15.07 -17.55 -3.00
N PRO A 74 -14.02 -17.80 -2.21
CA PRO A 74 -14.13 -17.77 -0.75
C PRO A 74 -14.37 -16.33 -0.26
N LYS A 75 -14.97 -16.21 0.91
CA LYS A 75 -14.91 -14.95 1.65
C LYS A 75 -13.45 -14.68 2.02
N ARG A 76 -12.88 -13.60 1.51
CA ARG A 76 -11.59 -13.14 1.95
C ARG A 76 -11.67 -12.71 3.40
N GLY A 77 -10.66 -13.01 4.22
CA GLY A 77 -10.59 -12.63 5.63
C GLY A 77 -10.86 -11.14 5.83
N LYS A 78 -11.45 -10.79 6.95
CA LYS A 78 -11.70 -9.39 7.33
C LYS A 78 -10.38 -8.71 7.69
N ILE A 79 -10.28 -7.42 7.40
CA ILE A 79 -9.25 -6.54 7.94
C ILE A 79 -9.93 -5.70 9.01
N LEU A 80 -9.39 -5.77 10.22
CA LEU A 80 -9.94 -5.13 11.42
C LEU A 80 -8.95 -4.09 11.94
N ASP A 81 -9.48 -3.05 12.58
CA ASP A 81 -8.66 -2.14 13.37
C ASP A 81 -8.27 -2.77 14.74
N ARG A 82 -7.51 -2.05 15.55
CA ARG A 82 -7.06 -2.50 16.88
C ARG A 82 -8.18 -2.78 17.87
N LYS A 83 -9.38 -2.21 17.67
CA LYS A 83 -10.57 -2.37 18.51
C LYS A 83 -11.57 -3.36 17.93
N GLY A 84 -11.28 -3.98 16.77
CA GLY A 84 -12.16 -4.94 16.09
C GLY A 84 -13.14 -4.28 15.11
N TYR A 85 -13.02 -2.97 14.84
CA TYR A 85 -13.81 -2.32 13.80
C TYR A 85 -13.44 -2.86 12.42
N VAL A 86 -14.45 -3.15 11.59
CA VAL A 86 -14.25 -3.77 10.26
C VAL A 86 -13.86 -2.71 9.24
N ILE A 87 -12.60 -2.72 8.81
CA ILE A 87 -12.07 -1.84 7.75
C ILE A 87 -12.36 -2.40 6.36
N ALA A 88 -12.23 -3.73 6.19
CA ALA A 88 -12.57 -4.39 4.94
C ALA A 88 -13.20 -5.76 5.19
N LYS A 89 -14.25 -6.09 4.41
CA LYS A 89 -14.98 -7.38 4.48
C LYS A 89 -15.47 -7.80 3.11
N ASN A 90 -15.82 -9.08 2.98
CA ASN A 90 -16.51 -9.57 1.80
C ASN A 90 -18.00 -9.73 2.07
N ILE A 91 -18.82 -9.46 1.05
CA ILE A 91 -20.21 -9.90 0.99
C ILE A 91 -20.23 -11.38 0.61
N ASP A 92 -21.17 -12.12 1.14
CA ASP A 92 -21.36 -13.53 0.81
C ASP A 92 -21.54 -13.74 -0.69
N PRO A 93 -20.84 -14.76 -1.26
CA PRO A 93 -21.11 -15.15 -2.63
C PRO A 93 -22.55 -15.66 -2.73
N ASN A 94 -23.29 -15.19 -3.73
CA ASN A 94 -24.63 -15.70 -3.99
C ASN A 94 -24.56 -17.09 -4.65
N ILE A 95 -24.58 -18.13 -3.85
CA ILE A 95 -24.47 -19.53 -4.32
C ILE A 95 -25.68 -19.94 -5.19
N GLU A 96 -26.80 -19.23 -5.05
CA GLU A 96 -28.04 -19.47 -5.83
C GLU A 96 -28.07 -18.69 -7.15
N SER A 97 -27.02 -17.92 -7.47
CA SER A 97 -26.89 -17.20 -8.74
C SER A 97 -27.25 -18.07 -9.93
N GLY A 98 -28.06 -17.53 -10.84
CA GLY A 98 -28.45 -18.17 -12.09
C GLY A 98 -27.27 -18.31 -13.06
N LEU A 99 -27.39 -19.24 -14.03
CA LEU A 99 -26.33 -19.53 -15.01
C LEU A 99 -25.87 -18.30 -15.79
N ASP A 100 -26.76 -17.37 -16.11
CA ASP A 100 -26.42 -16.18 -16.88
C ASP A 100 -25.52 -15.21 -16.07
N GLU A 101 -25.76 -15.08 -14.77
CA GLU A 101 -24.92 -14.31 -13.86
C GLU A 101 -23.54 -14.97 -13.70
N ILE A 102 -23.49 -16.30 -13.52
CA ILE A 102 -22.25 -17.06 -13.39
C ILE A 102 -21.41 -16.95 -14.67
N ARG A 103 -22.04 -17.06 -15.84
CA ARG A 103 -21.35 -16.92 -17.14
C ARG A 103 -20.80 -15.52 -17.36
N LYS A 104 -21.52 -14.45 -16.95
CA LYS A 104 -21.00 -13.07 -16.99
C LYS A 104 -19.75 -12.89 -16.15
N ASN A 105 -19.58 -13.69 -15.11
CA ASN A 105 -18.45 -13.68 -14.20
C ASN A 105 -17.40 -14.77 -14.55
N ASN A 106 -17.27 -15.14 -15.81
CA ASN A 106 -16.31 -16.15 -16.29
C ASN A 106 -16.44 -17.50 -15.58
N ASP A 107 -17.67 -18.02 -15.49
CA ASP A 107 -18.02 -19.27 -14.82
C ASP A 107 -17.65 -19.33 -13.32
N ARG A 108 -17.76 -18.18 -12.63
CA ARG A 108 -17.47 -18.03 -11.21
C ARG A 108 -18.63 -17.44 -10.43
N ILE A 109 -18.76 -17.88 -9.20
CA ILE A 109 -19.61 -17.26 -8.18
C ILE A 109 -18.70 -16.39 -7.34
N ILE A 110 -18.78 -15.07 -7.55
CA ILE A 110 -17.86 -14.10 -6.94
C ILE A 110 -18.33 -13.59 -5.60
N SER A 111 -17.38 -13.25 -4.73
CA SER A 111 -17.58 -12.60 -3.44
C SER A 111 -17.06 -11.17 -3.51
N LYS A 112 -17.94 -10.17 -3.34
CA LYS A 112 -17.57 -8.76 -3.47
C LYS A 112 -16.88 -8.24 -2.20
N ARG A 113 -15.71 -7.58 -2.36
CA ARG A 113 -14.99 -6.90 -1.28
C ARG A 113 -15.55 -5.50 -1.06
N ILE A 114 -15.68 -5.09 0.19
CA ILE A 114 -16.09 -3.74 0.60
C ILE A 114 -15.01 -3.17 1.51
N TYR A 115 -14.63 -1.93 1.24
CA TYR A 115 -13.69 -1.13 2.03
C TYR A 115 -14.42 0.05 2.66
N GLU A 116 -14.40 0.14 3.98
CA GLU A 116 -14.97 1.28 4.72
C GLU A 116 -14.11 2.53 4.50
N THR A 117 -14.70 3.68 4.21
CA THR A 117 -14.04 4.97 3.95
C THR A 117 -12.74 4.78 3.15
N SER A 118 -12.90 4.24 1.94
CA SER A 118 -11.84 3.59 1.19
C SER A 118 -10.56 4.42 0.97
N GLU A 119 -10.69 5.74 0.77
CA GLU A 119 -9.54 6.63 0.57
C GLU A 119 -8.66 6.79 1.82
N ALA A 120 -9.27 6.84 3.02
CA ALA A 120 -8.52 7.02 4.26
C ALA A 120 -7.61 5.82 4.58
N VAL A 121 -8.01 4.60 4.20
CA VAL A 121 -7.27 3.38 4.49
C VAL A 121 -6.39 2.90 3.34
N ALA A 122 -6.58 3.44 2.15
CA ALA A 122 -5.89 3.00 0.94
C ALA A 122 -4.36 2.89 1.07
N PRO A 123 -3.65 3.86 1.71
CA PRO A 123 -2.19 3.78 1.84
C PRO A 123 -1.71 2.57 2.63
N VAL A 124 -2.52 2.07 3.58
CA VAL A 124 -2.20 0.90 4.41
C VAL A 124 -2.81 -0.37 3.83
N VAL A 125 -4.12 -0.36 3.59
CA VAL A 125 -4.84 -1.57 3.15
C VAL A 125 -4.47 -1.95 1.73
N GLY A 126 -4.23 -0.97 0.86
CA GLY A 126 -3.97 -1.22 -0.56
C GLY A 126 -5.23 -1.60 -1.32
N TYR A 127 -5.08 -2.41 -2.35
CA TYR A 127 -6.17 -2.90 -3.19
C TYR A 127 -5.89 -4.29 -3.71
N ARG A 128 -6.93 -4.97 -4.16
CA ARG A 128 -6.85 -6.24 -4.89
C ARG A 128 -7.30 -6.06 -6.35
N GLN A 129 -6.80 -6.91 -7.21
CA GLN A 129 -7.13 -6.93 -8.62
C GLN A 129 -6.97 -8.36 -9.16
N GLN A 130 -7.50 -8.63 -10.35
CA GLN A 130 -7.34 -9.92 -10.99
C GLN A 130 -5.86 -10.28 -11.15
N ALA A 131 -5.50 -11.53 -10.80
CA ALA A 131 -4.15 -12.05 -10.91
C ALA A 131 -3.67 -12.07 -12.36
N ASP A 132 -2.48 -11.58 -12.57
CA ASP A 132 -1.78 -11.68 -13.85
C ASP A 132 -0.90 -12.94 -13.93
N SER A 133 -0.22 -13.13 -15.06
CA SER A 133 0.64 -14.30 -15.29
C SER A 133 1.83 -14.38 -14.32
N ASN A 134 2.31 -13.23 -13.82
CA ASN A 134 3.42 -13.19 -12.85
C ASN A 134 2.94 -13.59 -11.46
N ASP A 135 1.76 -13.10 -11.04
CA ASP A 135 1.16 -13.52 -9.78
C ASP A 135 0.95 -15.02 -9.71
N LEU A 136 0.43 -15.62 -10.80
CA LEU A 136 0.20 -17.06 -10.89
C LEU A 136 1.51 -17.86 -10.79
N LYS A 137 2.60 -17.37 -11.39
CA LYS A 137 3.93 -18.03 -11.36
C LYS A 137 4.63 -17.88 -10.01
N GLN A 138 4.46 -16.75 -9.34
CA GLN A 138 5.15 -16.43 -8.09
C GLN A 138 4.32 -16.79 -6.84
N ASP A 139 3.12 -17.34 -7.02
CA ASP A 139 2.24 -17.70 -5.93
C ASP A 139 2.84 -18.83 -5.07
N ASN A 140 3.21 -18.51 -3.84
CA ASN A 140 3.76 -19.45 -2.86
C ASN A 140 2.77 -19.84 -1.75
N CYS A 141 1.51 -19.38 -1.85
CA CYS A 141 0.48 -19.72 -0.87
C CYS A 141 0.08 -21.20 -0.90
N LEU A 142 -0.46 -21.69 0.21
CA LEU A 142 -1.00 -23.05 0.31
C LEU A 142 -2.13 -23.28 -0.72
N TYR A 143 -3.06 -22.34 -0.79
CA TYR A 143 -4.16 -22.35 -1.76
C TYR A 143 -3.75 -21.56 -3.00
N LYS A 144 -3.38 -22.27 -4.06
CA LYS A 144 -2.85 -21.67 -5.28
C LYS A 144 -3.88 -20.84 -6.03
N LEU A 145 -3.42 -19.71 -6.59
CA LEU A 145 -4.20 -18.88 -7.50
C LEU A 145 -4.54 -19.65 -8.78
N LYS A 146 -5.75 -19.41 -9.27
CA LYS A 146 -6.21 -19.84 -10.58
C LYS A 146 -6.43 -18.62 -11.47
N SER A 147 -6.37 -18.81 -12.77
CA SER A 147 -6.72 -17.75 -13.71
C SER A 147 -8.10 -17.17 -13.39
N GLY A 148 -8.18 -15.84 -13.28
CA GLY A 148 -9.40 -15.13 -12.90
C GLY A 148 -9.58 -14.90 -11.40
N ASP A 149 -8.72 -15.45 -10.52
CA ASP A 149 -8.75 -15.09 -9.09
C ASP A 149 -8.29 -13.66 -8.85
N ASN A 150 -8.80 -13.04 -7.78
CA ASN A 150 -8.32 -11.75 -7.32
C ASN A 150 -7.20 -11.92 -6.29
N VAL A 151 -6.14 -11.13 -6.42
CA VAL A 151 -4.96 -11.12 -5.54
C VAL A 151 -4.70 -9.72 -5.02
N GLY A 152 -4.14 -9.60 -3.82
CA GLY A 152 -3.68 -8.34 -3.29
C GLY A 152 -2.50 -7.78 -4.08
N LYS A 153 -2.60 -6.54 -4.56
CA LYS A 153 -1.56 -5.88 -5.38
C LYS A 153 -0.72 -4.87 -4.61
N LYS A 154 -1.26 -4.31 -3.54
CA LYS A 154 -0.57 -3.31 -2.70
C LYS A 154 -1.04 -3.41 -1.24
N GLY A 155 -0.22 -2.90 -0.32
CA GLY A 155 -0.57 -2.77 1.09
C GLY A 155 -0.80 -4.11 1.81
N VAL A 156 -1.64 -4.08 2.84
CA VAL A 156 -2.03 -5.24 3.67
C VAL A 156 -2.69 -6.34 2.84
N GLU A 157 -3.47 -5.97 1.82
CA GLU A 157 -4.07 -6.93 0.89
C GLU A 157 -3.01 -7.80 0.19
N LYS A 158 -1.86 -7.20 -0.18
CA LYS A 158 -0.71 -7.93 -0.77
C LYS A 158 0.09 -8.67 0.29
N LEU A 159 0.43 -7.99 1.39
CA LEU A 159 1.30 -8.51 2.44
C LEU A 159 0.73 -9.80 3.06
N PHE A 160 -0.56 -9.83 3.31
CA PHE A 160 -1.27 -10.95 3.94
C PHE A 160 -2.19 -11.70 2.96
N ASP A 161 -1.88 -11.65 1.66
CA ASP A 161 -2.74 -12.26 0.65
C ASP A 161 -3.01 -13.75 0.91
N CYS A 162 -1.99 -14.51 1.30
CA CYS A 162 -2.11 -15.94 1.59
C CYS A 162 -3.09 -16.24 2.73
N GLN A 163 -3.03 -15.46 3.82
CA GLN A 163 -3.92 -15.63 4.98
C GLN A 163 -5.33 -15.16 4.66
N LEU A 164 -5.43 -14.02 3.98
CA LEU A 164 -6.71 -13.42 3.64
C LEU A 164 -7.50 -14.21 2.59
N ARG A 165 -6.83 -14.94 1.69
CA ARG A 165 -7.40 -15.52 0.46
C ARG A 165 -8.48 -16.59 0.71
N GLY A 166 -8.29 -17.52 1.64
CA GLY A 166 -9.17 -18.67 1.84
C GLY A 166 -9.09 -19.73 0.72
N GLN A 167 -9.97 -20.70 0.75
CA GLN A 167 -10.04 -21.82 -0.20
C GLN A 167 -11.33 -21.79 -1.01
N SER A 168 -11.21 -21.83 -2.33
CA SER A 168 -12.36 -21.83 -3.25
C SER A 168 -13.22 -23.10 -3.10
N GLY A 169 -14.53 -22.90 -3.11
CA GLY A 169 -15.52 -23.97 -3.22
C GLY A 169 -15.83 -24.30 -4.68
N LYS A 170 -16.76 -25.25 -4.88
CA LYS A 170 -17.20 -25.72 -6.20
C LYS A 170 -18.70 -25.94 -6.19
N LYS A 171 -19.37 -25.54 -7.28
CA LYS A 171 -20.76 -25.90 -7.58
C LYS A 171 -20.77 -26.76 -8.84
N LEU A 172 -21.19 -28.01 -8.72
CA LEU A 172 -21.35 -28.92 -9.85
C LEU A 172 -22.82 -28.94 -10.25
N ILE A 173 -23.07 -28.68 -11.52
CA ILE A 173 -24.43 -28.72 -12.09
C ILE A 173 -24.47 -29.68 -13.28
N GLU A 174 -25.67 -30.15 -13.53
CA GLU A 174 -26.02 -30.90 -14.73
C GLU A 174 -26.70 -29.98 -15.73
N THR A 175 -26.29 -30.05 -17.01
CA THR A 175 -26.91 -29.31 -18.11
C THR A 175 -27.36 -30.25 -19.21
N ASP A 176 -28.37 -29.82 -19.99
CA ASP A 176 -28.77 -30.53 -21.23
C ASP A 176 -27.78 -30.33 -22.37
N ALA A 177 -28.03 -30.97 -23.52
CA ALA A 177 -27.18 -30.83 -24.70
C ALA A 177 -27.13 -29.41 -25.28
N ARG A 178 -28.01 -28.50 -24.89
CA ARG A 178 -28.06 -27.10 -25.27
C ARG A 178 -27.39 -26.21 -24.24
N GLY A 179 -26.94 -26.78 -23.10
CA GLY A 179 -26.29 -26.07 -22.01
C GLY A 179 -27.27 -25.43 -21.04
N ASN A 180 -28.59 -25.80 -21.05
CA ASN A 180 -29.54 -25.31 -20.08
C ASN A 180 -29.39 -26.07 -18.76
N PHE A 181 -29.64 -25.39 -17.64
CA PHE A 181 -29.59 -25.95 -16.30
C PHE A 181 -30.66 -27.01 -16.11
N LEU A 182 -30.29 -28.19 -15.62
CA LEU A 182 -31.21 -29.24 -15.22
C LEU A 182 -31.34 -29.33 -13.69
N ARG A 183 -30.20 -29.51 -13.00
CA ARG A 183 -30.17 -29.58 -11.53
C ARG A 183 -28.79 -29.33 -10.98
N THR A 184 -28.68 -28.97 -9.72
CA THR A 184 -27.43 -28.96 -8.96
C THR A 184 -27.12 -30.39 -8.49
N LEU A 185 -25.90 -30.86 -8.78
CA LEU A 185 -25.44 -32.18 -8.37
C LEU A 185 -24.88 -32.15 -6.95
N THR A 186 -23.96 -31.18 -6.71
CA THR A 186 -23.36 -31.01 -5.40
C THR A 186 -22.78 -29.58 -5.26
N ILE A 187 -22.64 -29.15 -4.01
CA ILE A 187 -21.95 -27.91 -3.62
C ILE A 187 -20.89 -28.27 -2.60
N ILE A 188 -19.64 -27.97 -2.93
CA ILE A 188 -18.53 -27.99 -1.97
C ILE A 188 -18.35 -26.55 -1.51
N PRO A 189 -18.67 -26.22 -0.25
CA PRO A 189 -18.60 -24.84 0.23
C PRO A 189 -17.17 -24.32 0.25
N PRO A 190 -16.95 -23.02 0.01
CA PRO A 190 -15.64 -22.40 0.17
C PRO A 190 -15.29 -22.28 1.66
N ALA A 191 -13.98 -22.30 1.98
CA ALA A 191 -13.47 -21.96 3.31
C ALA A 191 -12.98 -20.52 3.32
N ALA A 192 -13.47 -19.73 4.29
CA ALA A 192 -13.07 -18.32 4.42
C ALA A 192 -11.59 -18.17 4.77
N GLY A 193 -10.99 -17.06 4.36
CA GLY A 193 -9.66 -16.67 4.79
C GLY A 193 -9.62 -16.20 6.25
N GLU A 194 -8.40 -16.08 6.79
CA GLU A 194 -8.16 -15.63 8.16
C GLU A 194 -8.34 -14.12 8.27
N ASN A 195 -8.86 -13.66 9.41
CA ASN A 195 -8.98 -12.24 9.70
C ASN A 195 -7.63 -11.66 10.13
N ILE A 196 -7.34 -10.44 9.69
CA ILE A 196 -6.13 -9.70 10.07
C ILE A 196 -6.53 -8.53 10.98
N GLN A 197 -5.96 -8.47 12.18
CA GLN A 197 -6.16 -7.34 13.09
C GLN A 197 -4.96 -6.40 13.03
N LEU A 198 -5.22 -5.17 12.58
CA LEU A 198 -4.22 -4.12 12.48
C LEU A 198 -4.04 -3.40 13.82
N ALA A 199 -2.87 -2.78 14.00
CA ALA A 199 -2.60 -1.86 15.10
C ALA A 199 -3.27 -0.50 14.91
N LEU A 200 -3.77 -0.19 13.70
CA LEU A 200 -4.46 1.05 13.37
C LEU A 200 -5.64 1.33 14.32
N ASP A 201 -5.76 2.57 14.76
CA ASP A 201 -7.00 3.10 15.37
C ASP A 201 -7.82 3.78 14.27
N TRP A 202 -8.98 3.24 13.97
CA TRP A 202 -9.84 3.72 12.89
C TRP A 202 -10.21 5.21 13.01
N ASN A 203 -10.53 5.65 14.23
CA ASN A 203 -10.93 7.04 14.45
C ASN A 203 -9.76 8.00 14.22
N LEU A 204 -8.57 7.62 14.68
CA LEU A 204 -7.34 8.40 14.46
C LEU A 204 -6.94 8.43 12.99
N GLN A 205 -7.03 7.28 12.29
CA GLN A 205 -6.77 7.17 10.85
C GLN A 205 -7.70 8.07 10.02
N LYS A 206 -9.00 8.02 10.32
CA LYS A 206 -10.01 8.84 9.64
C LYS A 206 -9.76 10.32 9.88
N LYS A 207 -9.53 10.72 11.14
CA LYS A 207 -9.24 12.11 11.50
C LYS A 207 -7.97 12.62 10.82
N ALA A 208 -6.90 11.82 10.80
CA ALA A 208 -5.66 12.17 10.12
C ALA A 208 -5.87 12.40 8.61
N TYR A 209 -6.69 11.57 7.96
CA TYR A 209 -7.04 11.76 6.56
C TYR A 209 -7.86 13.02 6.32
N GLU A 210 -8.88 13.27 7.14
CA GLU A 210 -9.71 14.49 7.06
C GLU A 210 -8.87 15.76 7.19
N LEU A 211 -7.91 15.78 8.13
CA LEU A 211 -7.02 16.93 8.35
C LEU A 211 -6.07 17.20 7.16
N LEU A 212 -5.76 16.19 6.33
CA LEU A 212 -5.02 16.41 5.08
C LEU A 212 -5.93 16.79 3.91
N LYS A 213 -7.18 16.34 3.92
CA LYS A 213 -8.14 16.62 2.84
C LYS A 213 -8.78 18.00 2.94
N ASP A 214 -9.17 18.40 4.15
CA ASP A 214 -9.99 19.58 4.42
C ASP A 214 -9.16 20.71 5.04
N LEU A 215 -8.23 21.28 4.28
CA LEU A 215 -7.56 22.50 4.72
C LEU A 215 -8.49 23.72 4.73
N PRO A 216 -8.26 24.68 5.66
CA PRO A 216 -9.05 25.90 5.72
C PRO A 216 -9.07 26.63 4.37
N ALA A 217 -10.29 26.93 3.91
CA ALA A 217 -10.72 27.78 2.79
C ALA A 217 -9.70 28.05 1.67
N GLY A 218 -9.89 27.42 0.53
CA GLY A 218 -9.35 27.87 -0.76
C GLY A 218 -7.99 27.29 -1.17
N LYS A 219 -7.40 26.35 -0.44
CA LYS A 219 -6.19 25.62 -0.87
C LYS A 219 -6.57 24.29 -1.50
N GLN A 220 -5.92 23.95 -2.61
CA GLN A 220 -6.02 22.62 -3.24
C GLN A 220 -5.71 21.50 -2.22
N ALA A 221 -6.23 20.30 -2.47
CA ALA A 221 -5.94 19.13 -1.63
C ALA A 221 -4.44 19.04 -1.30
N ILE A 222 -4.14 18.89 0.00
CA ILE A 222 -2.76 18.87 0.47
C ILE A 222 -2.07 17.61 -0.03
N LYS A 223 -0.89 17.79 -0.60
CA LYS A 223 0.07 16.71 -0.80
C LYS A 223 0.87 16.54 0.48
N GLY A 224 0.82 15.37 1.06
CA GLY A 224 1.53 15.15 2.32
C GLY A 224 1.28 13.78 2.93
N ALA A 225 1.86 13.56 4.08
CA ALA A 225 1.68 12.34 4.85
C ALA A 225 1.64 12.60 6.35
N ILE A 226 0.91 11.75 7.05
CA ILE A 226 0.87 11.68 8.51
C ILE A 226 1.16 10.24 8.90
N VAL A 227 2.11 10.04 9.81
CA VAL A 227 2.38 8.75 10.43
C VAL A 227 2.34 8.90 11.94
N VAL A 228 1.64 7.98 12.60
CA VAL A 228 1.45 7.98 14.07
C VAL A 228 1.74 6.58 14.60
N ASN A 229 2.49 6.48 15.68
CA ASN A 229 2.74 5.20 16.34
C ASN A 229 2.68 5.28 17.87
N ASN A 230 2.64 4.11 18.49
CA ASN A 230 3.01 3.94 19.89
C ASN A 230 4.54 3.83 19.97
N PRO A 231 5.24 4.80 20.57
CA PRO A 231 6.71 4.79 20.57
C PRO A 231 7.33 3.64 21.37
N LYS A 232 6.57 2.99 22.27
CA LYS A 232 7.05 1.89 23.10
C LYS A 232 7.01 0.54 22.39
N THR A 233 6.06 0.36 21.46
CA THR A 233 5.84 -0.92 20.77
C THR A 233 6.20 -0.88 19.29
N GLY A 234 6.23 0.31 18.68
CA GLY A 234 6.36 0.48 17.23
C GLY A 234 5.06 0.29 16.47
N GLU A 235 3.93 -0.04 17.14
CA GLU A 235 2.63 -0.19 16.51
C GLU A 235 2.19 1.08 15.80
N ILE A 236 1.86 0.97 14.51
CA ILE A 236 1.36 2.07 13.69
C ILE A 236 -0.12 2.30 14.00
N LEU A 237 -0.43 3.44 14.61
CA LEU A 237 -1.79 3.82 14.99
C LEU A 237 -2.54 4.53 13.86
N ALA A 238 -1.82 5.28 13.02
CA ALA A 238 -2.34 5.87 11.78
C ALA A 238 -1.22 6.03 10.75
N LEU A 239 -1.55 5.85 9.47
CA LEU A 239 -0.65 6.08 8.35
C LEU A 239 -1.47 6.57 7.16
N VAL A 240 -1.29 7.83 6.81
CA VAL A 240 -2.06 8.54 5.78
C VAL A 240 -1.14 9.13 4.73
N SER A 241 -1.57 9.07 3.49
CA SER A 241 -0.95 9.73 2.34
C SER A 241 -2.02 10.47 1.54
N SER A 242 -1.76 11.70 1.16
CA SER A 242 -2.65 12.55 0.37
C SER A 242 -1.90 13.13 -0.84
N PRO A 243 -2.54 13.21 -2.04
CA PRO A 243 -3.84 12.63 -2.35
C PRO A 243 -3.84 11.12 -2.26
N SER A 244 -5.03 10.53 -2.12
CA SER A 244 -5.23 9.09 -2.00
C SER A 244 -6.14 8.56 -3.11
N PHE A 245 -6.41 7.27 -3.11
CA PHE A 245 -7.25 6.59 -4.08
C PHE A 245 -8.33 5.76 -3.36
N SER A 246 -9.35 5.33 -4.11
CA SER A 246 -10.37 4.43 -3.58
C SER A 246 -10.08 2.97 -3.94
N PRO A 247 -9.72 2.09 -2.99
CA PRO A 247 -9.63 0.66 -3.24
C PRO A 247 -10.92 0.06 -3.83
N GLN A 248 -12.08 0.67 -3.50
CA GLN A 248 -13.37 0.23 -4.00
C GLN A 248 -13.53 0.38 -5.51
N ASP A 249 -12.82 1.34 -6.14
CA ASP A 249 -12.86 1.52 -7.59
C ASP A 249 -12.20 0.35 -8.33
N PHE A 250 -11.14 -0.22 -7.76
CA PHE A 250 -10.49 -1.43 -8.29
C PHE A 250 -11.43 -2.64 -8.20
N GLU A 251 -12.11 -2.79 -7.08
CA GLU A 251 -13.10 -3.87 -6.85
C GLU A 251 -14.31 -3.74 -7.78
N ASN A 252 -14.80 -2.53 -7.98
CA ASN A 252 -15.93 -2.25 -8.87
C ASN A 252 -15.54 -2.25 -10.35
N LYS A 253 -14.25 -2.45 -10.69
CA LYS A 253 -13.72 -2.37 -12.05
C LYS A 253 -14.04 -1.03 -12.74
N ASN A 254 -13.99 0.07 -11.96
CA ASN A 254 -14.15 1.42 -12.48
C ASN A 254 -12.89 1.85 -13.22
N ASN A 255 -12.73 1.36 -14.46
CA ASN A 255 -11.53 1.57 -15.26
C ASN A 255 -11.19 3.05 -15.44
N GLN A 256 -12.19 3.92 -15.58
CA GLN A 256 -11.99 5.35 -15.74
C GLN A 256 -11.34 6.00 -14.50
N SER A 257 -11.81 5.65 -13.30
CA SER A 257 -11.19 6.14 -12.04
C SER A 257 -9.81 5.55 -11.84
N VAL A 258 -9.65 4.24 -12.09
CA VAL A 258 -8.37 3.53 -11.93
C VAL A 258 -7.31 4.12 -12.88
N GLU A 259 -7.64 4.37 -14.15
CA GLU A 259 -6.73 4.99 -15.11
C GLU A 259 -6.30 6.40 -14.67
N LYS A 260 -7.25 7.19 -14.14
CA LYS A 260 -6.92 8.51 -13.56
C LYS A 260 -5.93 8.41 -12.40
N TYR A 261 -6.02 7.41 -11.54
CA TYR A 261 -5.06 7.24 -10.44
C TYR A 261 -3.63 7.01 -10.92
N PHE A 262 -3.44 6.30 -12.04
CA PHE A 262 -2.12 6.05 -12.61
C PHE A 262 -1.58 7.21 -13.46
N SER A 263 -2.46 7.95 -14.15
CA SER A 263 -2.08 9.08 -15.01
C SER A 263 -1.98 10.41 -14.28
N ASN A 264 -2.49 10.51 -13.05
CA ASN A 264 -2.48 11.74 -12.27
C ASN A 264 -1.05 12.12 -11.84
N LEU A 265 -0.64 13.36 -12.16
CA LEU A 265 0.67 13.90 -11.78
C LEU A 265 0.89 13.96 -10.26
N ASP A 266 -0.17 14.07 -9.48
CA ASP A 266 -0.13 14.08 -8.02
C ASP A 266 0.02 12.69 -7.40
N LYS A 267 0.04 11.62 -8.24
CA LYS A 267 0.35 10.23 -7.88
C LYS A 267 -0.43 9.72 -6.65
N PRO A 268 -1.77 9.62 -6.69
CA PRO A 268 -2.57 9.21 -5.53
C PRO A 268 -2.29 7.78 -5.03
N ILE A 269 -1.75 6.88 -5.88
CA ILE A 269 -1.36 5.52 -5.48
C ILE A 269 -0.01 5.49 -4.75
N PHE A 270 0.81 6.54 -4.91
CA PHE A 270 2.10 6.65 -4.26
C PHE A 270 1.94 6.92 -2.77
N ASN A 271 2.50 6.04 -1.92
CA ASN A 271 2.41 6.19 -0.48
C ASN A 271 3.50 7.15 0.04
N ARG A 272 3.16 8.42 0.19
CA ARG A 272 4.09 9.44 0.66
C ARG A 272 4.67 9.17 2.04
N ALA A 273 3.97 8.38 2.86
CA ALA A 273 4.42 8.05 4.21
C ALA A 273 5.61 7.08 4.24
N THR A 274 5.65 6.15 3.28
CA THR A 274 6.66 5.07 3.23
C THR A 274 7.54 5.10 1.99
N GLU A 275 7.01 5.54 0.85
CA GLU A 275 7.75 5.59 -0.43
C GLU A 275 8.33 6.99 -0.71
N GLY A 276 7.70 8.06 -0.15
CA GLY A 276 8.14 9.44 -0.36
C GLY A 276 9.48 9.73 0.32
N VAL A 277 10.44 10.23 -0.47
CA VAL A 277 11.78 10.59 0.01
C VAL A 277 11.94 12.10 -0.06
N TYR A 278 12.13 12.72 1.09
CA TYR A 278 12.17 14.17 1.23
C TYR A 278 13.34 14.62 2.09
N PRO A 279 13.92 15.79 1.85
CA PRO A 279 14.88 16.37 2.80
C PRO A 279 14.17 16.61 4.15
N PRO A 280 14.75 16.13 5.27
CA PRO A 280 14.11 16.26 6.59
C PRO A 280 14.19 17.67 7.16
N GLY A 281 15.04 18.51 6.61
CA GLY A 281 15.33 19.83 7.16
C GLY A 281 15.73 19.75 8.64
N SER A 282 15.33 20.73 9.41
CA SER A 282 15.71 20.86 10.83
C SER A 282 15.33 19.68 11.73
N LEU A 283 14.59 18.68 11.27
CA LEU A 283 14.36 17.44 12.03
C LEU A 283 15.66 16.63 12.15
N PHE A 284 16.52 16.69 11.14
CA PHE A 284 17.80 15.99 11.13
C PHE A 284 18.82 16.54 12.14
N LYS A 285 18.65 17.79 12.60
CA LYS A 285 19.48 18.39 13.65
C LYS A 285 19.52 17.54 14.92
N LEU A 286 18.48 16.75 15.20
CA LEU A 286 18.49 15.80 16.32
C LEU A 286 19.57 14.72 16.14
N ILE A 287 19.78 14.25 14.92
CA ILE A 287 20.83 13.27 14.60
C ILE A 287 22.21 13.93 14.66
N THR A 288 22.34 15.13 14.14
CA THR A 288 23.60 15.90 14.22
C THR A 288 24.00 16.14 15.68
N ALA A 289 23.01 16.44 16.55
CA ALA A 289 23.20 16.60 17.98
C ALA A 289 23.68 15.30 18.66
N ILE A 290 23.05 14.16 18.34
CA ILE A 290 23.50 12.83 18.80
C ILE A 290 24.94 12.58 18.39
N ALA A 291 25.25 12.73 17.12
CA ALA A 291 26.59 12.48 16.58
C ALA A 291 27.64 13.35 17.29
N ALA A 292 27.35 14.62 17.47
CA ALA A 292 28.27 15.56 18.10
C ALA A 292 28.54 15.24 19.59
N LEU A 293 27.50 14.87 20.35
CA LEU A 293 27.62 14.53 21.77
C LEU A 293 28.31 13.18 21.98
N GLU A 294 27.89 12.15 21.25
CA GLU A 294 28.43 10.78 21.41
C GLU A 294 29.86 10.65 20.87
N GLU A 295 30.21 11.38 19.80
CA GLU A 295 31.59 11.44 19.27
C GLU A 295 32.45 12.47 20.01
N LYS A 296 31.92 13.10 21.09
CA LYS A 296 32.62 14.09 21.93
C LYS A 296 33.15 15.29 21.16
N ALA A 297 32.54 15.65 20.05
CA ALA A 297 32.81 16.91 19.35
C ALA A 297 32.34 18.12 20.15
N ILE A 298 31.30 17.93 20.97
CA ILE A 298 30.78 18.89 21.95
C ILE A 298 30.40 18.18 23.25
N ASP A 299 30.14 18.98 24.29
CA ASP A 299 29.52 18.57 25.54
C ASP A 299 28.28 19.47 25.86
N GLU A 300 27.62 19.23 26.98
CA GLU A 300 26.44 20.01 27.41
C GLU A 300 26.73 21.49 27.71
N LYS A 301 28.02 21.86 27.95
CA LYS A 301 28.46 23.22 28.27
C LYS A 301 28.96 23.97 27.04
N THR A 302 29.10 23.28 25.94
CA THR A 302 29.61 23.88 24.70
C THR A 302 28.64 24.95 24.20
N GLN A 303 29.16 26.16 23.99
CA GLN A 303 28.40 27.28 23.46
C GLN A 303 28.97 27.71 22.11
N VAL A 304 28.07 28.09 21.20
CA VAL A 304 28.40 28.69 19.89
C VAL A 304 27.73 30.05 19.83
N GLU A 305 28.49 31.08 19.41
CA GLU A 305 27.92 32.43 19.20
C GLU A 305 27.19 32.48 17.85
N ASP A 306 25.88 32.74 17.90
CA ASP A 306 25.09 33.01 16.70
C ASP A 306 25.29 34.46 16.24
N LYS A 307 26.08 34.65 15.20
CA LYS A 307 26.31 35.93 14.53
C LYS A 307 25.36 36.19 13.36
N GLY A 308 24.39 35.33 13.16
CA GLY A 308 23.42 35.40 12.07
C GLY A 308 23.85 34.68 10.80
N VAL A 309 25.13 34.69 10.48
CA VAL A 309 25.70 34.05 9.29
C VAL A 309 27.04 33.37 9.57
N ILE A 310 27.38 32.37 8.75
CA ILE A 310 28.66 31.69 8.69
C ILE A 310 29.07 31.53 7.22
N THR A 311 30.38 31.56 6.93
CA THR A 311 30.88 31.43 5.56
C THR A 311 31.67 30.14 5.35
N ALA A 312 31.51 29.54 4.16
CA ALA A 312 32.35 28.44 3.69
C ALA A 312 32.83 28.76 2.27
N GLY A 313 34.09 29.14 2.15
CA GLY A 313 34.65 29.68 0.90
C GLY A 313 33.95 30.99 0.49
N SER A 314 33.38 31.01 -0.69
CA SER A 314 32.59 32.14 -1.21
C SER A 314 31.11 32.11 -0.84
N LEU A 315 30.63 31.03 -0.21
CA LEU A 315 29.21 30.86 0.14
C LEU A 315 28.93 31.34 1.56
N THR A 316 27.78 31.97 1.75
CA THR A 316 27.29 32.43 3.05
C THR A 316 26.04 31.65 3.43
N PHE A 317 25.99 31.11 4.66
CA PHE A 317 24.91 30.36 5.23
C PHE A 317 24.32 31.15 6.40
N GLY A 318 23.00 31.33 6.40
CA GLY A 318 22.31 32.16 7.40
C GLY A 318 21.48 31.35 8.38
N ASN A 319 21.34 31.87 9.61
CA ASN A 319 20.34 31.38 10.54
C ASN A 319 18.96 31.91 10.12
N TRP A 320 17.94 31.05 10.16
CA TRP A 320 16.55 31.43 9.79
C TRP A 320 16.07 32.69 10.51
N TYR A 321 16.41 32.85 11.81
CA TYR A 321 15.99 33.98 12.63
C TYR A 321 16.62 35.30 12.15
N TYR A 322 17.88 35.23 11.72
CA TYR A 322 18.57 36.38 11.11
C TYR A 322 18.01 36.72 9.74
N LEU A 323 17.80 35.70 8.89
CA LEU A 323 17.30 35.90 7.52
C LEU A 323 15.89 36.49 7.50
N GLN A 324 15.03 36.13 8.47
CA GLN A 324 13.64 36.60 8.52
C GLN A 324 13.47 37.91 9.31
N TYR A 325 14.25 38.10 10.39
CA TYR A 325 14.02 39.19 11.34
C TYR A 325 15.24 40.09 11.57
N GLY A 326 16.38 39.80 10.96
CA GLY A 326 17.64 40.55 11.18
C GLY A 326 18.20 40.42 12.60
N LYS A 327 17.78 39.38 13.36
CA LYS A 327 18.14 39.18 14.77
C LYS A 327 18.99 37.93 14.96
N THR A 328 19.85 37.94 15.98
CA THR A 328 20.68 36.81 16.37
C THR A 328 20.29 36.27 17.74
N GLU A 329 20.68 35.03 18.06
CA GLU A 329 20.37 34.38 19.34
C GLU A 329 21.51 34.56 20.37
N GLY A 330 22.66 35.17 19.98
CA GLY A 330 23.83 35.29 20.83
C GLY A 330 24.47 33.96 21.19
N MET A 331 24.80 33.72 22.45
CA MET A 331 25.36 32.43 22.90
C MET A 331 24.29 31.35 22.94
N VAL A 332 24.57 30.21 22.29
CA VAL A 332 23.64 29.10 22.09
C VAL A 332 24.34 27.80 22.52
N ASP A 333 23.72 27.09 23.48
CA ASP A 333 24.04 25.71 23.84
C ASP A 333 23.15 24.72 23.07
N ILE A 334 23.35 23.43 23.30
CA ILE A 334 22.64 22.36 22.55
C ILE A 334 21.11 22.37 22.79
N VAL A 335 20.66 22.65 24.02
CA VAL A 335 19.23 22.70 24.37
C VAL A 335 18.57 23.90 23.68
N LYS A 336 19.19 25.08 23.78
CA LYS A 336 18.72 26.29 23.09
C LYS A 336 18.78 26.14 21.58
N ALA A 337 19.82 25.44 21.03
CA ALA A 337 19.93 25.18 19.60
C ALA A 337 18.78 24.33 19.06
N ILE A 338 18.35 23.29 19.79
CA ILE A 338 17.19 22.47 19.44
C ILE A 338 15.90 23.28 19.58
N ARG A 339 15.71 23.98 20.71
CA ARG A 339 14.56 24.85 21.01
C ARG A 339 14.30 25.86 19.90
N ARG A 340 15.35 26.58 19.52
CA ARG A 340 15.31 27.69 18.54
C ARG A 340 15.56 27.23 17.11
N SER A 341 15.89 25.94 16.93
CA SER A 341 16.29 25.41 15.62
C SER A 341 17.46 26.18 14.98
N ASN A 342 18.44 26.59 15.79
CA ASN A 342 19.52 27.48 15.38
C ASN A 342 20.45 26.84 14.35
N ASP A 343 20.55 27.43 13.15
CA ASP A 343 21.35 26.88 12.05
C ASP A 343 22.84 27.05 12.29
N ILE A 344 23.27 28.21 12.81
CA ILE A 344 24.72 28.50 13.04
C ILE A 344 25.34 27.50 14.00
N PHE A 345 24.62 27.15 15.06
CA PHE A 345 25.06 26.10 15.99
C PHE A 345 25.30 24.78 15.25
N PHE A 346 24.34 24.35 14.46
CA PHE A 346 24.42 23.05 13.77
C PHE A 346 25.40 23.03 12.61
N TYR A 347 25.66 24.15 11.90
CA TYR A 347 26.73 24.27 10.94
C TYR A 347 28.10 24.08 11.62
N THR A 348 28.34 24.82 12.69
CA THR A 348 29.60 24.77 13.46
C THR A 348 29.82 23.37 14.05
N VAL A 349 28.80 22.79 14.65
CA VAL A 349 28.90 21.48 15.30
C VAL A 349 29.00 20.36 14.25
N GLY A 350 28.31 20.48 13.12
CA GLY A 350 28.40 19.55 12.00
C GLY A 350 29.80 19.49 11.40
N GLU A 351 30.45 20.65 11.22
CA GLU A 351 31.85 20.74 10.75
C GLU A 351 32.80 20.07 11.73
N LYS A 352 32.68 20.35 13.04
CA LYS A 352 33.52 19.72 14.08
C LYS A 352 33.33 18.21 14.15
N THR A 353 32.10 17.70 13.93
CA THR A 353 31.78 16.28 14.02
C THR A 353 32.26 15.53 12.79
N GLY A 354 32.05 16.10 11.61
CA GLY A 354 32.38 15.52 10.31
C GLY A 354 31.24 14.64 9.75
N VAL A 355 31.18 14.64 8.41
CA VAL A 355 30.07 13.98 7.66
C VAL A 355 29.95 12.48 7.96
N ASP A 356 31.07 11.75 8.04
CA ASP A 356 31.04 10.29 8.21
C ASP A 356 30.50 9.87 9.59
N LYS A 357 30.78 10.65 10.63
CA LYS A 357 30.23 10.40 11.97
C LYS A 357 28.75 10.72 12.03
N ILE A 358 28.30 11.82 11.41
CA ILE A 358 26.88 12.15 11.30
C ILE A 358 26.14 11.06 10.52
N LYS A 359 26.69 10.61 9.38
CA LYS A 359 26.16 9.49 8.60
C LYS A 359 26.03 8.21 9.43
N LYS A 360 27.09 7.82 10.14
CA LYS A 360 27.09 6.65 11.03
C LYS A 360 25.92 6.68 12.02
N TRP A 361 25.70 7.81 12.68
CA TRP A 361 24.61 7.95 13.64
C TRP A 361 23.23 8.00 12.97
N ALA A 362 23.12 8.59 11.79
CA ALA A 362 21.87 8.52 11.00
C ALA A 362 21.49 7.06 10.69
N GLU A 363 22.45 6.23 10.26
CA GLU A 363 22.24 4.82 9.96
C GLU A 363 21.94 3.97 11.21
N ILE A 364 22.54 4.29 12.37
CA ILE A 364 22.24 3.66 13.66
C ILE A 364 20.78 3.93 14.06
N PHE A 365 20.27 5.13 13.80
CA PHE A 365 18.89 5.53 14.08
C PHE A 365 17.89 5.06 13.02
N GLY A 366 18.34 4.35 11.97
CA GLY A 366 17.47 3.69 10.98
C GLY A 366 17.24 4.47 9.69
N TYR A 367 17.87 5.64 9.50
CA TYR A 367 17.86 6.32 8.20
C TYR A 367 18.70 5.55 7.17
N GLY A 368 18.36 5.70 5.88
CA GLY A 368 19.08 5.06 4.79
C GLY A 368 18.87 3.55 4.64
N LYS A 369 17.84 3.00 5.30
CA LYS A 369 17.47 1.57 5.28
C LYS A 369 15.97 1.42 5.29
N LYS A 370 15.47 0.32 4.70
CA LYS A 370 14.07 -0.06 4.86
C LYS A 370 13.73 -0.31 6.32
N THR A 371 12.55 0.12 6.73
CA THR A 371 12.05 -0.06 8.10
C THR A 371 11.52 -1.45 8.35
N ASN A 372 11.28 -2.23 7.27
CA ASN A 372 10.65 -3.55 7.27
C ASN A 372 9.22 -3.53 7.83
N ILE A 373 8.47 -2.48 7.53
CA ILE A 373 7.03 -2.39 7.86
C ILE A 373 6.19 -3.42 7.09
N GLY A 374 6.73 -3.98 6.00
CA GLY A 374 6.11 -5.04 5.20
C GLY A 374 5.30 -4.56 3.98
N ILE A 375 4.97 -3.28 3.89
CA ILE A 375 4.38 -2.67 2.67
C ILE A 375 5.48 -1.96 1.85
N ASP A 376 5.14 -1.49 0.66
CA ASP A 376 6.10 -0.82 -0.21
C ASP A 376 6.73 0.39 0.50
N GLU A 377 8.06 0.47 0.49
CA GLU A 377 8.84 1.52 1.16
C GLU A 377 10.16 1.81 0.46
N SER A 378 10.64 3.05 0.63
CA SER A 378 11.94 3.53 0.16
C SER A 378 12.99 3.52 1.27
N GLU A 379 14.25 3.31 0.89
CA GLU A 379 15.38 3.33 1.84
C GLU A 379 15.81 4.75 2.24
N GLY A 380 15.49 5.74 1.37
CA GLY A 380 16.01 7.08 1.51
C GLY A 380 17.47 7.18 1.03
N ILE A 381 18.07 8.36 1.24
CA ILE A 381 19.45 8.67 0.82
C ILE A 381 20.18 9.31 2.00
N ILE A 382 21.28 8.71 2.44
CA ILE A 382 22.18 9.32 3.41
C ILE A 382 23.52 9.56 2.69
N PRO A 383 23.84 10.82 2.36
CA PRO A 383 25.03 11.14 1.60
C PRO A 383 26.31 10.95 2.42
N SER A 384 27.43 10.78 1.71
CA SER A 384 28.79 10.80 2.25
C SER A 384 29.75 11.36 1.21
N THR A 385 30.98 11.58 1.58
CA THR A 385 32.07 11.97 0.65
C THR A 385 32.15 10.96 -0.49
N PHE A 386 32.22 9.67 -0.18
CA PHE A 386 32.28 8.59 -1.15
C PHE A 386 31.02 8.54 -2.04
N TRP A 387 29.83 8.68 -1.45
CA TRP A 387 28.58 8.68 -2.22
C TRP A 387 28.56 9.83 -3.25
N LYS A 388 28.99 11.04 -2.87
CA LYS A 388 29.00 12.19 -3.78
C LYS A 388 30.00 11.99 -4.92
N GLU A 389 31.21 11.51 -4.63
CA GLU A 389 32.23 11.20 -5.64
C GLU A 389 31.76 10.12 -6.62
N GLU A 390 31.14 9.02 -6.13
CA GLU A 390 30.67 7.93 -6.98
C GLU A 390 29.44 8.29 -7.80
N THR A 391 28.48 9.01 -7.19
CA THR A 391 27.16 9.26 -7.81
C THR A 391 27.17 10.52 -8.67
N LEU A 392 27.75 11.61 -8.15
CA LEU A 392 27.72 12.93 -8.78
C LEU A 392 29.04 13.29 -9.47
N LYS A 393 30.12 12.50 -9.27
CA LYS A 393 31.46 12.74 -9.80
C LYS A 393 32.03 14.12 -9.38
N ASP A 394 31.71 14.52 -8.14
CA ASP A 394 32.10 15.80 -7.56
C ASP A 394 32.64 15.62 -6.15
N HIS A 395 33.53 16.52 -5.70
CA HIS A 395 34.09 16.49 -4.36
C HIS A 395 33.11 16.97 -3.31
N TRP A 396 33.35 16.55 -2.06
CA TRP A 396 32.61 17.04 -0.90
C TRP A 396 33.22 18.35 -0.39
N TYR A 397 32.39 19.38 -0.27
CA TYR A 397 32.79 20.69 0.22
C TYR A 397 32.26 20.97 1.63
N THR A 398 32.82 21.96 2.35
CA THR A 398 32.34 22.38 3.67
C THR A 398 30.84 22.77 3.63
N GLY A 399 30.39 23.43 2.56
CA GLY A 399 28.98 23.78 2.37
C GLY A 399 28.06 22.58 2.31
N ASP A 400 28.51 21.41 1.76
CA ASP A 400 27.76 20.17 1.78
C ASP A 400 27.61 19.66 3.21
N THR A 401 28.65 19.79 4.06
CA THR A 401 28.60 19.44 5.48
C THR A 401 27.59 20.32 6.23
N TYR A 402 27.55 21.62 5.96
CA TYR A 402 26.60 22.54 6.55
C TYR A 402 25.18 22.16 6.19
N ASN A 403 24.89 21.97 4.90
CA ASN A 403 23.57 21.54 4.44
C ASN A 403 23.19 20.19 5.05
N PHE A 404 24.08 19.20 5.04
CA PHE A 404 23.82 17.89 5.62
C PHE A 404 23.51 17.96 7.12
N ALA A 405 24.27 18.76 7.88
CA ALA A 405 24.10 18.92 9.33
C ALA A 405 22.72 19.45 9.73
N ILE A 406 22.05 20.19 8.85
CA ILE A 406 20.70 20.72 9.07
C ILE A 406 19.61 19.97 8.28
N GLY A 407 19.95 18.84 7.65
CA GLY A 407 19.01 17.99 6.92
C GLY A 407 18.60 18.51 5.55
N GLN A 408 19.51 19.22 4.88
CA GLN A 408 19.38 19.76 3.54
C GLN A 408 20.41 19.14 2.58
N GLY A 409 20.45 19.59 1.35
CA GLY A 409 21.35 19.10 0.31
C GLY A 409 20.90 17.73 -0.21
N TYR A 410 21.77 16.73 -0.15
CA TYR A 410 21.55 15.42 -0.80
C TYR A 410 20.81 14.40 0.08
N ILE A 411 20.52 14.72 1.33
CA ILE A 411 19.82 13.81 2.24
C ILE A 411 18.35 13.70 1.87
N GLY A 412 17.83 12.47 1.89
CA GLY A 412 16.40 12.20 1.69
C GLY A 412 15.93 11.07 2.60
N VAL A 413 14.84 11.29 3.32
CA VAL A 413 14.27 10.34 4.28
C VAL A 413 12.77 10.19 4.08
N THR A 414 12.20 9.06 4.54
CA THR A 414 10.75 8.90 4.55
C THR A 414 10.14 9.44 5.85
N PRO A 415 8.86 9.86 5.83
CA PRO A 415 8.13 10.23 7.04
C PRO A 415 8.11 9.13 8.10
N LEU A 416 8.00 7.88 7.68
CA LEU A 416 8.05 6.74 8.59
C LEU A 416 9.43 6.62 9.29
N GLN A 417 10.53 6.75 8.55
CA GLN A 417 11.86 6.75 9.15
C GLN A 417 12.01 7.88 10.19
N THR A 418 11.50 9.08 9.87
CA THR A 418 11.54 10.23 10.78
C THR A 418 10.71 9.99 12.05
N LEU A 419 9.55 9.33 11.93
CA LEU A 419 8.75 8.91 13.09
C LEU A 419 9.50 7.92 13.97
N MET A 420 10.19 6.94 13.37
CA MET A 420 10.99 5.98 14.13
C MET A 420 12.09 6.66 14.94
N VAL A 421 12.81 7.63 14.34
CA VAL A 421 13.81 8.44 15.05
C VAL A 421 13.18 9.20 16.21
N THR A 422 12.01 9.81 16.01
CA THR A 422 11.27 10.51 17.06
C THR A 422 10.89 9.56 18.20
N SER A 423 10.48 8.35 17.85
CA SER A 423 10.11 7.32 18.83
C SER A 423 11.30 6.88 19.69
N VAL A 424 12.52 6.89 19.16
CA VAL A 424 13.74 6.62 19.95
C VAL A 424 13.90 7.64 21.08
N PHE A 425 13.65 8.91 20.82
CA PHE A 425 13.68 9.92 21.88
C PHE A 425 12.51 9.76 22.86
N ALA A 426 11.31 9.46 22.35
CA ALA A 426 10.14 9.27 23.18
C ALA A 426 10.33 8.11 24.18
N ASN A 427 10.86 6.97 23.76
CA ASN A 427 10.96 5.75 24.57
C ASN A 427 12.28 5.59 25.33
N GLY A 428 13.17 6.60 25.32
CA GLY A 428 14.44 6.57 26.06
C GLY A 428 15.55 5.77 25.39
N GLY A 429 15.58 5.69 24.05
CA GLY A 429 16.73 5.20 23.29
C GLY A 429 16.55 3.80 22.68
N TYR A 430 15.32 3.36 22.43
CA TYR A 430 15.03 2.10 21.75
C TYR A 430 14.52 2.35 20.33
N LEU A 431 15.11 1.71 19.34
CA LEU A 431 14.61 1.66 17.98
C LEU A 431 13.67 0.46 17.84
N CYS A 432 12.37 0.72 17.73
CA CYS A 432 11.35 -0.28 17.55
C CYS A 432 11.02 -0.45 16.07
N GLN A 433 10.91 -1.69 15.58
CA GLN A 433 10.43 -1.95 14.24
C GLN A 433 8.96 -1.53 14.11
N PRO A 434 8.57 -0.79 13.06
CA PRO A 434 7.18 -0.42 12.87
C PRO A 434 6.33 -1.65 12.57
N ALA A 435 5.19 -1.77 13.25
CA ALA A 435 4.29 -2.90 13.14
C ALA A 435 2.89 -2.47 12.67
N LEU A 436 2.41 -3.09 11.59
CA LEU A 436 1.04 -2.91 11.11
C LEU A 436 0.04 -3.81 11.85
N LEU A 437 0.49 -4.95 12.35
CA LEU A 437 -0.34 -5.85 13.14
C LEU A 437 -0.36 -5.43 14.61
N LYS A 438 -1.52 -5.61 15.24
CA LYS A 438 -1.63 -5.56 16.69
C LYS A 438 -0.91 -6.78 17.26
N SER A 439 0.06 -6.56 18.14
CA SER A 439 0.87 -7.60 18.74
C SER A 439 1.18 -7.27 20.19
N ASP A 440 1.21 -8.29 21.03
CA ASP A 440 1.68 -8.17 22.42
C ASP A 440 3.21 -8.19 22.51
N VAL A 441 3.90 -8.47 21.40
CA VAL A 441 5.37 -8.55 21.32
C VAL A 441 5.90 -7.42 20.46
N SER A 442 6.70 -6.53 21.07
CA SER A 442 7.42 -5.47 20.36
C SER A 442 8.84 -5.91 20.01
N SER A 443 9.27 -5.60 18.79
CA SER A 443 10.66 -5.78 18.34
C SER A 443 11.42 -4.46 18.48
N CYS A 444 11.99 -4.21 19.67
CA CYS A 444 12.72 -2.98 19.98
C CYS A 444 14.17 -3.29 20.35
N LYS A 445 15.11 -2.57 19.77
CA LYS A 445 16.56 -2.69 20.05
C LYS A 445 17.06 -1.44 20.76
N LYS A 446 17.74 -1.61 21.91
CA LYS A 446 18.42 -0.48 22.57
C LYS A 446 19.56 0.01 21.66
N LEU A 447 19.57 1.30 21.38
CA LEU A 447 20.68 1.93 20.62
C LEU A 447 21.89 2.20 21.53
N PRO A 448 23.11 2.24 20.97
CA PRO A 448 24.34 2.51 21.70
C PRO A 448 24.50 4.02 21.94
N VAL A 449 23.52 4.65 22.54
CA VAL A 449 23.49 6.08 22.85
C VAL A 449 23.36 6.26 24.36
N SER A 450 24.08 7.23 24.93
CA SER A 450 24.05 7.50 26.36
C SER A 450 22.70 8.07 26.79
N GLN A 451 22.22 7.70 27.98
CA GLN A 451 20.96 8.26 28.52
C GLN A 451 21.04 9.77 28.65
N LYS A 452 22.19 10.29 29.05
CA LYS A 452 22.44 11.74 29.17
C LYS A 452 22.21 12.47 27.85
N THR A 453 22.71 11.92 26.72
CA THR A 453 22.49 12.48 25.39
C THR A 453 21.01 12.47 25.01
N ILE A 454 20.31 11.35 25.25
CA ILE A 454 18.88 11.25 25.01
C ILE A 454 18.12 12.31 25.82
N ASP A 455 18.44 12.47 27.12
CA ASP A 455 17.74 13.40 28.01
C ASP A 455 17.96 14.88 27.59
N LEU A 456 19.18 15.24 27.19
CA LEU A 456 19.49 16.59 26.67
C LEU A 456 18.68 16.92 25.41
N ILE A 457 18.57 15.97 24.48
CA ILE A 457 17.81 16.18 23.24
C ILE A 457 16.32 16.23 23.56
N ARG A 458 15.81 15.35 24.43
CA ARG A 458 14.42 15.39 24.89
C ARG A 458 14.07 16.74 25.51
N GLU A 459 14.96 17.29 26.35
CA GLU A 459 14.76 18.62 26.96
C GLU A 459 14.70 19.71 25.90
N GLY A 460 15.59 19.71 24.91
CA GLY A 460 15.55 20.65 23.79
C GLY A 460 14.25 20.52 22.97
N MET A 461 13.74 19.28 22.75
CA MET A 461 12.46 19.06 22.09
C MET A 461 11.26 19.53 22.92
N LYS A 462 11.30 19.36 24.24
CA LYS A 462 10.29 19.90 25.16
C LYS A 462 10.26 21.42 25.13
N GLU A 463 11.42 22.04 25.20
CA GLU A 463 11.55 23.50 25.11
C GLU A 463 11.11 24.04 23.73
N ALA A 464 11.31 23.28 22.64
CA ALA A 464 10.83 23.66 21.31
C ALA A 464 9.28 23.75 21.27
N CYS A 465 8.57 22.95 22.07
CA CYS A 465 7.12 22.98 22.24
C CYS A 465 6.65 23.89 23.42
N SER A 466 7.54 24.65 24.01
CA SER A 466 7.25 25.59 25.11
C SER A 466 7.43 27.04 24.63
N THR A 467 6.90 28.00 25.42
CA THR A 467 6.98 29.44 25.12
C THR A 467 8.39 29.86 24.74
N GLY A 468 8.54 30.50 23.57
CA GLY A 468 9.83 30.89 22.99
C GLY A 468 10.49 29.80 22.13
N GLY A 469 9.89 28.64 21.98
CA GLY A 469 10.30 27.62 21.01
C GLY A 469 9.71 27.84 19.62
N THR A 470 9.93 26.88 18.72
CA THR A 470 9.43 26.93 17.32
C THR A 470 8.10 26.19 17.14
N GLY A 471 7.68 25.36 18.08
CA GLY A 471 6.44 24.57 18.04
C GLY A 471 5.24 25.31 18.65
N TRP A 472 5.04 26.58 18.33
CA TRP A 472 4.05 27.45 18.95
C TRP A 472 2.59 26.93 18.95
N PRO A 473 2.10 26.12 17.99
CA PRO A 473 0.74 25.57 18.08
C PRO A 473 0.52 24.65 19.28
N LEU A 474 1.61 24.09 19.81
CA LEU A 474 1.60 23.13 20.93
C LEU A 474 1.95 23.77 22.28
N PHE A 475 2.16 25.09 22.33
CA PHE A 475 2.36 25.79 23.61
C PHE A 475 1.14 25.62 24.49
N ASP A 476 1.38 25.26 25.76
CA ASP A 476 0.34 25.03 26.75
C ASP A 476 -0.79 24.09 26.29
N PHE A 477 -0.40 23.03 25.53
CA PHE A 477 -1.35 22.07 25.00
C PHE A 477 -2.19 21.45 26.12
N THR A 478 -3.52 21.51 25.96
CA THR A 478 -4.49 20.99 26.91
C THR A 478 -5.57 20.17 26.22
N VAL A 479 -6.05 19.13 26.91
CA VAL A 479 -7.24 18.35 26.52
C VAL A 479 -8.21 18.37 27.68
N GLY A 480 -9.40 18.93 27.47
CA GLY A 480 -10.30 19.27 28.57
C GLY A 480 -9.65 20.24 29.57
N LYS A 481 -9.47 19.80 30.80
CA LYS A 481 -8.80 20.58 31.88
C LYS A 481 -7.35 20.11 32.12
N THR A 482 -6.89 19.08 31.41
CA THR A 482 -5.58 18.48 31.64
C THR A 482 -4.53 19.10 30.72
N LYS A 483 -3.49 19.70 31.30
CA LYS A 483 -2.32 20.16 30.55
C LYS A 483 -1.43 18.94 30.24
N ILE A 484 -1.06 18.79 29.00
CA ILE A 484 -0.20 17.69 28.51
C ILE A 484 1.09 18.31 27.96
N GLN A 485 2.21 18.04 28.63
CA GLN A 485 3.50 18.50 28.15
C GLN A 485 3.88 17.69 26.91
N THR A 486 4.15 18.38 25.80
CA THR A 486 4.59 17.82 24.54
C THR A 486 6.08 18.06 24.30
N ALA A 487 6.69 17.26 23.45
CA ALA A 487 8.04 17.50 22.93
C ALA A 487 8.02 17.39 21.41
N CYS A 488 8.61 18.36 20.72
CA CYS A 488 8.54 18.44 19.27
C CYS A 488 9.81 18.98 18.61
N LYS A 489 9.85 18.82 17.30
CA LYS A 489 10.78 19.53 16.43
C LYS A 489 10.06 19.92 15.14
N THR A 490 10.11 21.19 14.79
CA THR A 490 9.63 21.69 13.50
C THR A 490 10.73 21.64 12.46
N GLY A 491 10.35 21.48 11.20
CA GLY A 491 11.24 21.48 10.05
C GLY A 491 10.65 22.29 8.90
N THR A 492 11.52 22.93 8.17
CA THR A 492 11.23 23.61 6.92
C THR A 492 12.34 23.17 5.97
N ALA A 493 11.98 22.39 4.95
CA ALA A 493 12.95 21.80 4.04
C ALA A 493 12.76 22.36 2.63
N GLU A 494 13.83 22.79 2.00
CA GLU A 494 13.76 23.30 0.63
C GLU A 494 13.17 22.25 -0.32
N SER A 495 12.30 22.70 -1.21
CA SER A 495 11.80 21.89 -2.30
C SER A 495 12.41 22.36 -3.62
N HIS A 496 12.66 21.43 -4.52
CA HIS A 496 13.09 21.76 -5.90
C HIS A 496 11.90 22.03 -6.83
N ALA A 497 10.71 22.19 -6.26
CA ALA A 497 9.50 22.44 -7.03
C ALA A 497 9.47 23.87 -7.58
N LYS A 498 8.74 24.06 -8.69
CA LYS A 498 8.60 25.38 -9.34
C LYS A 498 7.97 26.45 -8.45
N SER A 499 7.22 26.04 -7.42
CA SER A 499 6.60 26.95 -6.45
C SER A 499 7.62 27.70 -5.59
N GLY A 500 8.81 27.13 -5.39
CA GLY A 500 9.81 27.64 -4.45
C GLY A 500 9.39 27.52 -2.98
N MET A 501 8.19 26.97 -2.71
CA MET A 501 7.69 26.78 -1.34
C MET A 501 8.35 25.56 -0.69
N PRO A 502 8.90 25.69 0.52
CA PRO A 502 9.51 24.56 1.22
C PRO A 502 8.47 23.55 1.71
N HIS A 503 8.93 22.32 1.98
CA HIS A 503 8.13 21.32 2.66
C HIS A 503 8.00 21.66 4.15
N ALA A 504 6.77 21.58 4.66
CA ALA A 504 6.48 21.80 6.07
C ALA A 504 6.53 20.49 6.85
N TRP A 505 7.40 20.42 7.87
CA TRP A 505 7.54 19.25 8.72
C TRP A 505 7.28 19.56 10.19
N ILE A 506 6.70 18.61 10.89
CA ILE A 506 6.74 18.56 12.35
C ILE A 506 6.81 17.10 12.82
N THR A 507 7.54 16.88 13.90
CA THR A 507 7.49 15.64 14.65
C THR A 507 7.24 15.93 16.12
N VAL A 508 6.43 15.10 16.77
CA VAL A 508 5.97 15.31 18.15
C VAL A 508 5.86 13.99 18.86
N PHE A 509 6.11 13.98 20.18
CA PHE A 509 5.65 12.90 21.05
C PHE A 509 5.01 13.48 22.32
N ALA A 510 4.08 12.74 22.89
CA ALA A 510 3.32 13.14 24.07
C ALA A 510 2.80 11.92 24.86
N PRO A 511 2.56 12.06 26.21
CA PRO A 511 3.09 13.09 27.09
C PRO A 511 4.62 13.03 27.21
N PHE A 512 5.29 14.11 27.58
CA PHE A 512 6.76 14.13 27.69
C PHE A 512 7.31 13.09 28.67
N ASP A 513 6.71 12.97 29.87
CA ASP A 513 7.24 12.08 30.93
C ASP A 513 6.92 10.61 30.67
N LYS A 514 5.73 10.30 30.12
CA LYS A 514 5.27 8.94 29.82
C LYS A 514 4.71 8.87 28.40
N PRO A 515 5.55 8.88 27.38
CA PRO A 515 5.10 8.91 26.00
C PRO A 515 4.19 7.74 25.63
N GLU A 516 3.04 8.06 25.03
CA GLU A 516 2.03 7.11 24.58
C GLU A 516 1.83 7.18 23.07
N ILE A 517 2.13 8.34 22.49
CA ILE A 517 1.98 8.62 21.05
C ILE A 517 3.18 9.40 20.54
N ALA A 518 3.64 9.04 19.35
CA ALA A 518 4.52 9.87 18.55
C ALA A 518 3.91 10.01 17.14
N LEU A 519 4.14 11.17 16.52
CA LEU A 519 3.64 11.46 15.17
C LEU A 519 4.66 12.27 14.38
N THR A 520 4.63 12.09 13.06
CA THR A 520 5.39 12.89 12.09
C THR A 520 4.47 13.28 10.96
N ILE A 521 4.52 14.54 10.56
CA ILE A 521 3.71 15.13 9.51
C ILE A 521 4.63 15.81 8.51
N ILE A 522 4.38 15.57 7.23
CA ILE A 522 4.94 16.34 6.11
C ILE A 522 3.83 16.89 5.25
N ILE A 523 3.98 18.15 4.84
CA ILE A 523 3.15 18.78 3.82
C ILE A 523 4.08 19.24 2.70
N GLU A 524 3.93 18.67 1.52
CA GLU A 524 4.70 19.06 0.34
C GLU A 524 4.39 20.53 0.00
N GLU A 525 5.44 21.34 -0.18
CA GLU A 525 5.30 22.77 -0.53
C GLU A 525 4.35 23.54 0.41
N GLY A 526 4.29 23.12 1.68
CA GLY A 526 3.36 23.66 2.67
C GLY A 526 3.85 24.94 3.35
N GLY A 527 5.10 25.33 3.14
CA GLY A 527 5.69 26.49 3.83
C GLY A 527 6.38 26.11 5.16
N GLN A 528 6.08 26.82 6.22
CA GLN A 528 6.72 26.56 7.53
C GLN A 528 6.01 25.44 8.29
N GLY A 529 6.80 24.57 8.92
CA GLY A 529 6.29 23.44 9.68
C GLY A 529 5.38 23.83 10.85
N SER A 530 5.71 24.91 11.57
CA SER A 530 4.90 25.45 12.65
C SER A 530 3.51 25.92 12.20
N ASP A 531 3.42 26.51 11.00
CA ASP A 531 2.21 27.21 10.57
C ASP A 531 1.15 26.27 9.99
N ILE A 532 1.60 25.19 9.33
CA ILE A 532 0.70 24.26 8.62
C ILE A 532 0.67 22.89 9.32
N ALA A 533 1.84 22.27 9.54
CA ALA A 533 1.89 20.94 10.14
C ALA A 533 1.62 20.96 11.67
N GLY A 534 1.98 22.04 12.35
CA GLY A 534 1.76 22.21 13.79
C GLY A 534 0.30 22.16 14.23
N PRO A 535 -0.63 22.93 13.63
CA PRO A 535 -2.05 22.85 13.91
C PRO A 535 -2.64 21.45 13.67
N ILE A 536 -2.22 20.76 12.62
CA ILE A 536 -2.63 19.37 12.33
C ILE A 536 -2.16 18.45 13.46
N ALA A 537 -0.91 18.57 13.89
CA ALA A 537 -0.36 17.79 15.00
C ALA A 537 -1.15 18.01 16.30
N LYS A 538 -1.53 19.27 16.61
CA LYS A 538 -2.34 19.63 17.77
C LYS A 538 -3.71 18.93 17.74
N GLU A 539 -4.42 18.99 16.62
CA GLU A 539 -5.75 18.37 16.49
C GLU A 539 -5.68 16.84 16.58
N LEU A 540 -4.63 16.21 16.02
CA LEU A 540 -4.42 14.77 16.15
C LEU A 540 -4.14 14.34 17.59
N LEU A 541 -3.27 15.05 18.30
CA LEU A 541 -3.01 14.79 19.72
C LEU A 541 -4.28 14.96 20.54
N LYS A 542 -5.04 16.03 20.29
CA LYS A 542 -6.32 16.25 20.95
C LYS A 542 -7.27 15.07 20.73
N THR A 543 -7.45 14.66 19.50
CA THR A 543 -8.29 13.50 19.15
C THR A 543 -7.82 12.23 19.85
N TYR A 544 -6.50 11.95 19.86
CA TYR A 544 -5.96 10.76 20.55
C TYR A 544 -6.28 10.74 22.03
N PHE A 545 -6.04 11.84 22.75
CA PHE A 545 -6.27 11.91 24.20
C PHE A 545 -7.75 11.99 24.56
N GLU A 546 -8.62 12.54 23.70
CA GLU A 546 -10.08 12.47 23.88
C GLU A 546 -10.64 11.06 23.69
N LEU A 547 -10.09 10.27 22.76
CA LEU A 547 -10.47 8.87 22.54
C LEU A 547 -9.95 7.91 23.63
N SER A 548 -8.95 8.35 24.42
CA SER A 548 -8.32 7.56 25.48
C SER A 548 -8.94 7.81 26.86
N GLN A 549 -9.80 8.83 26.98
CA GLN A 549 -10.61 9.13 28.17
C GLN A 549 -11.93 8.34 28.16
#